data_a46a3a2de578c48164a2f244a54d72ed
#
_entry.id   a46a3a2de578c48164a2f244a54d72ed
#
_cell.length_a   1.000
_cell.length_b   1.000
_cell.length_c   1.000
_cell.angle_alpha   90.00
_cell.angle_beta   90.00
_cell.angle_gamma   90.00
#
_symmetry.space_group_name_H-M   'P 1'
#
loop_
_entity.id
_entity.type
_entity.pdbx_description
1 polymer ?
#
loop_
_entity_poly.entity_id
_entity_poly.type
_entity_poly.pdbx_seq_one_letter_code
_entity_poly.pdbx_strand_id
1 'polypeptide(L)'
;MITRMLKLAVVSLLGLFAAINTSYSQSVLEVAAEVDRLLDQQTQPSSNNLCDDEIYLRRLFLDITGKTPSLDDILVFNLETHPEKRTKVAEILLQDPDYGANWGRFWRDVIYYRRSNDQILLGASVAE
;
A
#
# COMPACT_ATOMS: atom_id res chain seq x y z
N MET A 1 -32.91 21.34 42.92
CA MET A 1 -32.49 19.92 42.84
C MET A 1 -32.44 19.42 41.39
N ILE A 2 -33.40 19.72 40.56
CA ILE A 2 -33.52 19.29 39.12
C ILE A 2 -32.37 19.83 38.25
N THR A 3 -31.92 21.06 38.45
CA THR A 3 -30.82 21.65 37.65
C THR A 3 -29.43 21.01 37.90
N ARG A 4 -29.20 20.45 39.08
CA ARG A 4 -27.96 19.69 39.34
C ARG A 4 -27.95 18.31 38.71
N MET A 5 -29.10 17.64 38.69
CA MET A 5 -29.24 16.33 38.03
C MET A 5 -29.12 16.45 36.52
N LEU A 6 -29.67 17.50 35.92
CA LEU A 6 -29.55 17.75 34.48
C LEU A 6 -28.11 18.01 34.04
N LYS A 7 -27.34 18.78 34.87
CA LYS A 7 -25.90 19.02 34.58
C LYS A 7 -25.06 17.74 34.67
N LEU A 8 -25.34 16.88 35.65
CA LEU A 8 -24.65 15.57 35.76
C LEU A 8 -24.98 14.63 34.60
N ALA A 9 -26.23 14.60 34.14
CA ALA A 9 -26.62 13.80 33.00
C ALA A 9 -25.96 14.27 31.69
N VAL A 10 -25.85 15.58 31.46
CA VAL A 10 -25.17 16.15 30.29
C VAL A 10 -23.67 15.86 30.30
N VAL A 11 -23.02 15.99 31.44
CA VAL A 11 -21.58 15.68 31.58
C VAL A 11 -21.31 14.19 31.38
N SER A 12 -22.19 13.32 31.88
CA SER A 12 -22.09 11.87 31.66
C SER A 12 -22.31 11.49 30.18
N LEU A 13 -23.25 12.14 29.50
CA LEU A 13 -23.52 11.92 28.08
C LEU A 13 -22.36 12.41 27.18
N LEU A 14 -21.77 13.56 27.52
CA LEU A 14 -20.58 14.07 26.84
C LEU A 14 -19.34 13.18 27.05
N GLY A 15 -19.18 12.60 28.25
CA GLY A 15 -18.12 11.64 28.54
C GLY A 15 -18.27 10.34 27.75
N LEU A 16 -19.50 9.86 27.57
CA LEU A 16 -19.80 8.67 26.75
C LEU A 16 -19.55 8.92 25.26
N PHE A 17 -19.84 10.14 24.77
CA PHE A 17 -19.59 10.51 23.36
C PHE A 17 -18.10 10.68 23.05
N ALA A 18 -17.30 11.10 24.01
CA ALA A 18 -15.84 11.20 23.86
C ALA A 18 -15.15 9.83 23.79
N ALA A 19 -15.73 8.81 24.44
CA ALA A 19 -15.18 7.44 24.42
C ALA A 19 -15.40 6.70 23.10
N ILE A 20 -16.33 7.14 22.25
CA ILE A 20 -16.66 6.49 20.98
C ILE A 20 -15.74 6.95 19.83
N ASN A 21 -15.02 8.05 20.00
CA ASN A 21 -14.17 8.63 18.96
C ASN A 21 -12.67 8.31 19.08
N THR A 22 -12.28 7.31 19.85
CA THR A 22 -10.96 6.72 19.69
C THR A 22 -10.99 5.84 18.43
N SER A 23 -11.01 6.47 17.26
CA SER A 23 -10.57 5.83 16.04
C SER A 23 -9.14 5.40 16.28
N TYR A 24 -8.95 4.11 16.52
CA TYR A 24 -7.63 3.51 16.52
C TYR A 24 -7.07 3.66 15.10
N SER A 25 -6.41 4.78 14.85
CA SER A 25 -5.50 4.87 13.72
C SER A 25 -4.32 3.96 14.04
N GLN A 26 -4.48 2.68 13.74
CA GLN A 26 -3.33 1.77 13.79
C GLN A 26 -2.27 2.33 12.86
N SER A 27 -1.05 2.44 13.36
CA SER A 27 0.06 2.86 12.51
C SER A 27 0.24 1.83 11.39
N VAL A 28 0.67 2.27 10.22
CA VAL A 28 0.95 1.36 9.08
C VAL A 28 1.89 0.23 9.51
N LEU A 29 2.81 0.51 10.42
CA LEU A 29 3.75 -0.47 10.96
C LEU A 29 3.07 -1.53 11.84
N GLU A 30 2.06 -1.16 12.64
CA GLU A 30 1.29 -2.11 13.45
C GLU A 30 0.46 -3.04 12.59
N VAL A 31 -0.17 -2.51 11.52
CA VAL A 31 -0.93 -3.32 10.56
C VAL A 31 0.02 -4.27 9.82
N ALA A 32 1.17 -3.80 9.37
CA ALA A 32 2.17 -4.64 8.70
C ALA A 32 2.65 -5.77 9.62
N ALA A 33 2.99 -5.46 10.87
CA ALA A 33 3.42 -6.46 11.85
C ALA A 33 2.34 -7.52 12.13
N GLU A 34 1.07 -7.14 12.19
CA GLU A 34 -0.04 -8.09 12.38
C GLU A 34 -0.25 -8.98 11.14
N VAL A 35 -0.11 -8.42 9.95
CA VAL A 35 -0.15 -9.20 8.70
C VAL A 35 0.99 -10.22 8.66
N ASP A 36 2.21 -9.80 8.97
CA ASP A 36 3.37 -10.69 9.04
C ASP A 36 3.15 -11.81 10.05
N ARG A 37 2.64 -11.49 11.23
CA ARG A 37 2.31 -12.48 12.27
C ARG A 37 1.28 -13.52 11.80
N LEU A 38 0.26 -13.09 11.07
CA LEU A 38 -0.77 -13.99 10.54
C LEU A 38 -0.23 -14.88 9.42
N LEU A 39 0.64 -14.34 8.57
CA LEU A 39 1.30 -15.10 7.52
C LEU A 39 2.23 -16.17 8.10
N ASP A 40 3.03 -15.82 9.10
CA ASP A 40 3.93 -16.76 9.78
C ASP A 40 3.19 -17.92 10.46
N GLN A 41 1.96 -17.70 10.93
CA GLN A 41 1.12 -18.76 11.50
C GLN A 41 0.58 -19.73 10.45
N GLN A 42 0.39 -19.28 9.21
CA GLN A 42 -0.17 -20.09 8.13
C GLN A 42 0.91 -20.76 7.27
N THR A 43 2.09 -20.15 7.21
CA THR A 43 3.20 -20.65 6.42
C THR A 43 4.13 -21.43 7.35
N GLN A 44 4.47 -22.67 6.97
CA GLN A 44 5.59 -23.33 7.65
C GLN A 44 6.82 -22.42 7.52
N PRO A 45 7.69 -22.32 8.54
CA PRO A 45 8.87 -21.47 8.49
C PRO A 45 9.85 -22.01 7.44
N SER A 46 9.50 -21.82 6.18
CA SER A 46 10.43 -21.87 5.08
C SER A 46 11.30 -20.63 5.25
N SER A 47 12.58 -20.82 5.43
CA SER A 47 13.58 -19.80 5.63
C SER A 47 13.15 -18.42 5.13
N ASN A 48 12.83 -17.49 6.05
CA ASN A 48 12.57 -16.07 5.78
C ASN A 48 13.87 -15.37 5.29
N ASN A 49 14.57 -16.02 4.37
CA ASN A 49 15.73 -15.42 3.75
C ASN A 49 15.27 -14.38 2.74
N LEU A 50 15.66 -13.14 2.98
CA LEU A 50 15.54 -12.10 1.98
C LEU A 50 16.18 -12.60 0.67
N CYS A 51 15.56 -12.30 -0.47
CA CYS A 51 16.13 -12.64 -1.76
C CYS A 51 17.45 -11.91 -1.98
N ASP A 52 18.28 -12.45 -2.86
CA ASP A 52 19.55 -11.85 -3.23
C ASP A 52 19.35 -10.44 -3.81
N ASP A 53 20.38 -9.60 -3.69
CA ASP A 53 20.36 -8.21 -4.11
C ASP A 53 20.02 -8.03 -5.60
N GLU A 54 20.52 -8.91 -6.47
CA GLU A 54 20.19 -8.86 -7.90
C GLU A 54 18.73 -9.17 -8.19
N ILE A 55 18.18 -10.18 -7.50
CA ILE A 55 16.76 -10.53 -7.63
C ILE A 55 15.88 -9.41 -7.08
N TYR A 56 16.28 -8.82 -5.95
CA TYR A 56 15.60 -7.69 -5.36
C TYR A 56 15.56 -6.49 -6.32
N LEU A 57 16.73 -6.08 -6.82
CA LEU A 57 16.85 -4.93 -7.71
C LEU A 57 16.00 -5.11 -8.98
N ARG A 58 16.10 -6.29 -9.61
CA ARG A 58 15.33 -6.58 -10.83
C ARG A 58 13.81 -6.52 -10.59
N ARG A 59 13.32 -7.10 -9.49
CA ARG A 59 11.89 -7.04 -9.15
C ARG A 59 11.45 -5.62 -8.88
N LEU A 60 12.22 -4.89 -8.10
CA LEU A 60 11.92 -3.51 -7.75
C LEU A 60 11.78 -2.62 -8.99
N PHE A 61 12.72 -2.69 -9.93
CA PHE A 61 12.66 -1.94 -11.18
C PHE A 61 11.42 -2.31 -12.01
N LEU A 62 11.13 -3.61 -12.15
CA LEU A 62 9.96 -4.06 -12.90
C LEU A 62 8.65 -3.59 -12.25
N ASP A 63 8.54 -3.67 -10.94
CA ASP A 63 7.33 -3.30 -10.21
C ASP A 63 7.09 -1.80 -10.22
N ILE A 64 8.14 -0.99 -10.06
CA ILE A 64 8.02 0.47 -9.99
C ILE A 64 7.97 1.09 -11.39
N THR A 65 8.96 0.81 -12.24
CA THR A 65 9.14 1.51 -13.53
C THR A 65 8.63 0.71 -14.74
N GLY A 66 8.38 -0.58 -14.57
CA GLY A 66 8.02 -1.49 -15.66
C GLY A 66 9.20 -1.84 -16.58
N LYS A 67 10.43 -1.51 -16.18
CA LYS A 67 11.67 -1.74 -16.95
C LYS A 67 12.65 -2.60 -16.16
N THR A 68 13.58 -3.21 -16.84
CA THR A 68 14.72 -3.89 -16.18
C THR A 68 15.81 -2.88 -15.83
N PRO A 69 16.57 -3.08 -14.73
CA PRO A 69 17.71 -2.23 -14.42
C PRO A 69 18.76 -2.31 -15.53
N SER A 70 19.47 -1.22 -15.76
CA SER A 70 20.63 -1.16 -16.65
C SER A 70 21.85 -1.81 -15.98
N LEU A 71 22.90 -2.05 -16.76
CA LEU A 71 24.16 -2.55 -16.20
C LEU A 71 24.76 -1.56 -15.19
N ASP A 72 24.65 -0.27 -15.43
CA ASP A 72 25.14 0.76 -14.54
C ASP A 72 24.38 0.75 -13.21
N ASP A 73 23.05 0.60 -13.25
CA ASP A 73 22.22 0.49 -12.04
C ASP A 73 22.64 -0.72 -11.19
N ILE A 74 22.90 -1.86 -11.83
CA ILE A 74 23.34 -3.09 -11.16
C ILE A 74 24.73 -2.88 -10.53
N LEU A 75 25.65 -2.28 -11.27
CA LEU A 75 27.01 -2.02 -10.77
C LEU A 75 27.00 -1.06 -9.58
N VAL A 76 26.30 0.05 -9.69
CA VAL A 76 26.19 1.04 -8.61
C VAL A 76 25.55 0.41 -7.37
N PHE A 77 24.47 -0.35 -7.54
CA PHE A 77 23.79 -1.00 -6.42
C PHE A 77 24.67 -2.07 -5.74
N ASN A 78 25.45 -2.84 -6.50
CA ASN A 78 26.34 -3.86 -5.94
C ASN A 78 27.56 -3.27 -5.23
N LEU A 79 28.05 -2.09 -5.67
CA LEU A 79 29.13 -1.37 -5.03
C LEU A 79 28.69 -0.66 -3.74
N GLU A 80 27.40 -0.38 -3.58
CA GLU A 80 26.87 0.26 -2.39
C GLU A 80 26.84 -0.71 -1.21
N THR A 81 27.51 -0.35 -0.13
CA THR A 81 27.62 -1.17 1.08
C THR A 81 26.70 -0.71 2.22
N HIS A 82 25.96 0.36 2.01
CA HIS A 82 25.09 0.92 3.04
C HIS A 82 23.95 -0.06 3.39
N PRO A 83 23.63 -0.27 4.67
CA PRO A 83 22.59 -1.23 5.09
C PRO A 83 21.20 -0.87 4.56
N GLU A 84 20.93 0.39 4.32
CA GLU A 84 19.63 0.88 3.79
C GLU A 84 19.62 1.05 2.26
N LYS A 85 20.58 0.46 1.52
CA LYS A 85 20.65 0.62 0.06
C LYS A 85 19.35 0.19 -0.65
N ARG A 86 18.68 -0.85 -0.16
CA ARG A 86 17.41 -1.31 -0.73
C ARG A 86 16.30 -0.28 -0.58
N THR A 87 16.17 0.35 0.57
CA THR A 87 15.20 1.42 0.81
C THR A 87 15.50 2.65 -0.03
N LYS A 88 16.76 3.05 -0.08
CA LYS A 88 17.19 4.23 -0.86
C LYS A 88 16.91 4.08 -2.35
N VAL A 89 17.20 2.93 -2.95
CA VAL A 89 16.93 2.71 -4.36
C VAL A 89 15.41 2.71 -4.64
N ALA A 90 14.60 2.17 -3.73
CA ALA A 90 13.15 2.25 -3.87
C ALA A 90 12.65 3.70 -3.84
N GLU A 91 13.15 4.52 -2.92
CA GLU A 91 12.81 5.95 -2.84
C GLU A 91 13.22 6.72 -4.11
N ILE A 92 14.37 6.42 -4.68
CA ILE A 92 14.83 7.03 -5.94
C ILE A 92 13.90 6.65 -7.09
N LEU A 93 13.56 5.38 -7.24
CA LEU A 93 12.69 4.90 -8.30
C LEU A 93 11.25 5.41 -8.20
N LEU A 94 10.74 5.66 -7.00
CA LEU A 94 9.43 6.28 -6.79
C LEU A 94 9.38 7.73 -7.25
N GLN A 95 10.52 8.41 -7.38
CA GLN A 95 10.63 9.76 -7.92
C GLN A 95 10.92 9.79 -9.43
N ASP A 96 11.19 8.62 -10.04
CA ASP A 96 11.44 8.49 -11.46
C ASP A 96 10.14 8.76 -12.26
N PRO A 97 10.18 9.54 -13.35
CA PRO A 97 9.03 9.73 -14.23
C PRO A 97 8.42 8.44 -14.77
N ASP A 98 9.23 7.39 -14.94
CA ASP A 98 8.78 6.08 -15.41
C ASP A 98 7.80 5.41 -14.42
N TYR A 99 7.90 5.70 -13.12
CA TYR A 99 6.92 5.27 -12.12
C TYR A 99 5.51 5.75 -12.46
N GLY A 100 5.37 7.06 -12.68
CA GLY A 100 4.08 7.64 -13.06
C GLY A 100 3.56 7.11 -14.42
N ALA A 101 4.45 6.91 -15.39
CA ALA A 101 4.11 6.37 -16.68
C ALA A 101 3.65 4.90 -16.62
N ASN A 102 4.33 4.07 -15.80
CA ASN A 102 4.00 2.66 -15.62
C ASN A 102 2.64 2.49 -14.92
N TRP A 103 2.47 3.12 -13.77
CA TRP A 103 1.24 3.02 -12.99
C TRP A 103 0.06 3.75 -13.62
N GLY A 104 0.31 4.85 -14.36
CA GLY A 104 -0.71 5.52 -15.14
C GLY A 104 -1.30 4.64 -16.23
N ARG A 105 -0.48 3.83 -16.93
CA ARG A 105 -0.95 2.83 -17.89
C ARG A 105 -1.77 1.75 -17.24
N PHE A 106 -1.29 1.19 -16.12
CA PHE A 106 -2.01 0.18 -15.37
C PHE A 106 -3.41 0.66 -14.93
N TRP A 107 -3.49 1.83 -14.28
CA TRP A 107 -4.76 2.37 -13.83
C TRP A 107 -5.70 2.74 -14.98
N ARG A 108 -5.15 3.29 -16.06
CA ARG A 108 -5.94 3.55 -17.28
C ARG A 108 -6.61 2.28 -17.79
N ASP A 109 -5.86 1.18 -17.85
CA ASP A 109 -6.38 -0.07 -18.37
C ASP A 109 -7.43 -0.68 -17.42
N VAL A 110 -7.22 -0.64 -16.11
CA VAL A 110 -8.21 -1.06 -15.11
C VAL A 110 -9.51 -0.25 -15.22
N ILE A 111 -9.41 1.08 -15.38
CA ILE A 111 -10.56 1.96 -15.50
C ILE A 111 -11.26 1.75 -16.85
N TYR A 112 -10.49 1.58 -17.93
CA TYR A 112 -11.03 1.36 -19.28
C TYR A 112 -11.79 0.05 -19.36
N TYR A 113 -11.25 -1.04 -18.83
CA TYR A 113 -11.94 -2.33 -18.81
C TYR A 113 -13.25 -2.31 -18.03
N ARG A 114 -13.29 -1.65 -16.89
CA ARG A 114 -14.54 -1.47 -16.14
C ARG A 114 -15.58 -0.69 -16.96
N ARG A 115 -15.14 0.39 -17.58
CA ARG A 115 -16.03 1.27 -18.37
C ARG A 115 -16.53 0.60 -19.64
N SER A 116 -15.70 -0.19 -20.31
CA SER A 116 -16.10 -0.90 -21.53
C SER A 116 -17.11 -2.02 -21.25
N ASN A 117 -16.99 -2.72 -20.14
CA ASN A 117 -17.95 -3.74 -19.75
C ASN A 117 -19.32 -3.15 -19.43
N ASP A 118 -19.38 -2.01 -18.75
CA ASP A 118 -20.62 -1.31 -18.45
C ASP A 118 -21.28 -0.75 -19.72
N GLN A 119 -20.50 -0.28 -20.69
CA GLN A 119 -21.03 0.22 -21.97
C GLN A 119 -21.54 -0.91 -22.87
N ILE A 120 -20.95 -2.09 -22.83
CA ILE A 120 -21.44 -3.26 -23.56
C ILE A 120 -22.80 -3.69 -23.01
N LEU A 121 -22.97 -3.66 -21.70
CA LEU A 121 -24.25 -3.98 -21.05
C LEU A 121 -25.33 -2.92 -21.33
N LEU A 122 -24.96 -1.64 -21.34
CA LEU A 122 -25.89 -0.54 -21.66
C LEU A 122 -26.22 -0.50 -23.16
N GLY A 123 -25.29 -0.83 -24.03
CA GLY A 123 -25.52 -0.93 -25.49
C GLY A 123 -26.46 -2.07 -25.87
N ALA A 124 -26.42 -3.18 -25.14
CA ALA A 124 -27.35 -4.30 -25.37
C ALA A 124 -28.78 -4.00 -24.89
N SER A 125 -28.94 -3.11 -23.92
CA SER A 125 -30.28 -2.71 -23.40
C SER A 125 -30.97 -1.61 -24.20
N VAL A 126 -30.27 -0.93 -25.10
CA VAL A 126 -30.82 0.16 -25.94
C VAL A 126 -31.18 -0.34 -27.35
N ALA A 127 -30.86 -1.57 -27.68
CA ALA A 127 -31.14 -2.19 -29.00
C ALA A 127 -32.47 -3.00 -29.04
N GLU A 128 -33.27 -3.00 -27.97
CA GLU A 128 -34.66 -3.47 -27.92
C GLU A 128 -35.65 -2.28 -27.98
#